data_28c3849a2617d225451095785613a078
#
_entry.id   28c3849a2617d225451095785613a078
#
_cell.length_a   1.000
_cell.length_b   1.000
_cell.length_c   1.000
_cell.angle_alpha   90.00
_cell.angle_beta   90.00
_cell.angle_gamma   90.00
#
_symmetry.space_group_name_H-M   'P 1'
#
loop_
_entity.id
_entity.type
_entity.pdbx_description
1 polymer ?
#
loop_
_entity_poly.entity_id
_entity_poly.type
_entity_poly.pdbx_seq_one_letter_code
_entity_poly.pdbx_strand_id
1 'polypeptide(L)'
;MKKIIISSLLILTLGALLVQCTKDELGLVGSASVADFSFKILPLPDTLPFASVVTFTNASQEATQYQWDFGDNTPVSSAKDPVHTYTTGGEYSVKLISVGTNGNNTITKRIFVTDACQNDFFNKLTACGNLVWTWSGDADAIRVLSEDGTQLFFAGPAAPCQKDDLYKFYKDGKFEYDANGQTFDAQAGFSCQAPKANATGFKVVSKTGQLPAIILNNIATGSPFIGTTDVVENNKYEVVSFTANDMVLRARIAGTGGQRLEVKMKKVVALTLSDIKAILNGGSSKSWKLDPAPGANPIVVGTEADPFQYFPGGALDPNCQSDDVFTFTSTDRVIYNANGATFNGGNIAPNYNCGSDRSFNSGFTFTATTGGVAGLATIQLPPNPPTIFIGVTDVPAENVYRIIEISPTRMLLRAGNGSGTIFQFKFIAQ
;
A
#
# COMPACT_ATOMS: atom_id res chain seq x y z
N MET A 1 49.78 90.99 -53.62
CA MET A 1 51.12 90.37 -53.65
C MET A 1 50.97 88.92 -53.38
N LYS A 2 51.40 88.05 -54.32
CA LYS A 2 52.02 86.71 -54.13
C LYS A 2 51.16 85.67 -53.42
N LYS A 3 51.08 84.45 -53.87
CA LYS A 3 51.72 83.66 -54.92
C LYS A 3 50.78 82.44 -55.18
N ILE A 4 50.71 82.09 -56.47
CA ILE A 4 50.13 80.87 -57.00
C ILE A 4 51.02 79.71 -56.61
N ILE A 5 50.44 78.59 -56.10
CA ILE A 5 51.06 77.28 -56.20
C ILE A 5 49.98 76.33 -56.71
N ILE A 6 50.20 75.88 -57.92
CA ILE A 6 49.51 74.76 -58.55
C ILE A 6 50.02 73.48 -57.95
N SER A 7 49.14 72.63 -57.42
CA SER A 7 49.50 71.29 -57.10
C SER A 7 48.55 70.32 -57.81
N SER A 8 49.14 69.49 -58.58
CA SER A 8 48.55 68.52 -59.50
C SER A 8 47.67 67.50 -58.77
N LEU A 9 46.45 67.40 -59.20
CA LEU A 9 45.48 66.39 -58.78
C LEU A 9 45.82 65.06 -59.45
N LEU A 10 46.47 64.18 -58.79
CA LEU A 10 46.70 62.79 -59.25
C LEU A 10 45.43 62.01 -58.94
N ILE A 11 44.61 61.78 -59.93
CA ILE A 11 43.39 60.94 -59.83
C ILE A 11 43.89 59.47 -59.81
N LEU A 12 43.93 58.90 -58.66
CA LEU A 12 44.15 57.46 -58.51
C LEU A 12 42.78 56.77 -58.59
N THR A 13 42.43 56.22 -59.75
CA THR A 13 41.26 55.36 -59.92
C THR A 13 41.49 54.05 -59.26
N LEU A 14 41.05 53.92 -58.00
CA LEU A 14 41.01 52.67 -57.31
C LEU A 14 39.77 51.89 -57.82
N GLY A 15 40.01 50.95 -58.72
CA GLY A 15 39.03 49.99 -59.17
C GLY A 15 38.57 49.15 -58.01
N ALA A 16 37.40 49.46 -57.45
CA ALA A 16 36.70 48.61 -56.53
C ALA A 16 36.30 47.34 -57.30
N LEU A 17 37.08 46.30 -57.20
CA LEU A 17 36.60 44.93 -57.47
C LEU A 17 35.53 44.59 -56.41
N LEU A 18 34.27 44.79 -56.74
CA LEU A 18 33.13 44.21 -56.11
C LEU A 18 33.22 42.68 -56.34
N VAL A 19 33.88 41.99 -55.44
CA VAL A 19 33.66 40.55 -55.31
C VAL A 19 32.25 40.43 -54.83
N GLN A 20 31.28 40.22 -55.72
CA GLN A 20 29.97 39.67 -55.37
C GLN A 20 30.25 38.31 -54.83
N CYS A 21 30.18 38.22 -53.50
CA CYS A 21 30.01 36.94 -52.82
C CYS A 21 28.63 36.43 -53.22
N THR A 22 28.56 35.73 -54.33
CA THR A 22 27.40 34.89 -54.60
C THR A 22 27.33 33.89 -53.46
N LYS A 23 26.37 34.06 -52.61
CA LYS A 23 25.98 33.03 -51.65
C LYS A 23 25.53 31.87 -52.54
N ASP A 24 26.47 30.97 -52.83
CA ASP A 24 26.12 29.67 -53.35
C ASP A 24 25.26 29.07 -52.23
N GLU A 25 23.97 29.23 -52.35
CA GLU A 25 23.04 28.35 -51.63
C GLU A 25 23.36 26.96 -52.18
N LEU A 26 24.17 26.23 -51.46
CA LEU A 26 24.24 24.79 -51.62
C LEU A 26 22.81 24.31 -51.39
N GLY A 27 22.03 24.32 -52.44
CA GLY A 27 20.71 23.74 -52.44
C GLY A 27 20.87 22.30 -52.03
N LEU A 28 20.42 21.99 -50.84
CA LEU A 28 20.37 20.62 -50.39
C LEU A 28 19.57 19.86 -51.46
N VAL A 29 20.29 19.03 -52.25
CA VAL A 29 19.67 18.25 -53.33
C VAL A 29 18.94 17.07 -52.67
N GLY A 30 17.63 17.15 -52.66
CA GLY A 30 16.75 16.12 -52.10
C GLY A 30 15.47 16.74 -51.51
N SER A 31 14.52 15.94 -51.20
CA SER A 31 13.29 16.33 -50.52
C SER A 31 13.49 16.40 -49.01
N ALA A 32 12.77 17.28 -48.31
CA ALA A 32 12.71 17.25 -46.86
C ALA A 32 12.13 15.91 -46.39
N SER A 33 12.58 15.41 -45.26
CA SER A 33 12.00 14.19 -44.71
C SER A 33 10.50 14.35 -44.44
N VAL A 34 9.75 13.26 -44.61
CA VAL A 34 8.32 13.18 -44.26
C VAL A 34 8.19 12.11 -43.17
N ALA A 35 7.86 12.51 -41.93
CA ALA A 35 7.66 11.59 -40.85
C ALA A 35 6.31 10.87 -40.96
N ASP A 36 6.31 9.58 -40.89
CA ASP A 36 5.11 8.75 -40.71
C ASP A 36 5.46 7.41 -40.03
N PHE A 37 4.48 6.81 -39.35
CA PHE A 37 4.62 5.51 -38.74
C PHE A 37 3.26 4.80 -38.56
N SER A 38 3.29 3.49 -38.43
CA SER A 38 2.20 2.68 -37.96
C SER A 38 2.62 1.97 -36.64
N PHE A 39 1.66 1.41 -35.96
CA PHE A 39 1.93 0.65 -34.74
C PHE A 39 0.98 -0.55 -34.63
N LYS A 40 1.41 -1.56 -33.88
CA LYS A 40 0.62 -2.72 -33.50
C LYS A 40 0.81 -3.01 -32.03
N ILE A 41 -0.28 -3.04 -31.27
CA ILE A 41 -0.29 -3.52 -29.89
C ILE A 41 -0.32 -5.06 -29.96
N LEU A 42 0.63 -5.71 -29.26
CA LEU A 42 0.66 -7.17 -29.21
C LEU A 42 -0.53 -7.70 -28.40
N PRO A 43 -1.00 -8.92 -28.70
CA PRO A 43 -2.07 -9.54 -27.94
C PRO A 43 -1.77 -9.57 -26.46
N LEU A 44 -2.75 -9.19 -25.62
CA LEU A 44 -2.61 -9.21 -24.17
C LEU A 44 -2.55 -10.65 -23.67
N PRO A 45 -1.66 -10.96 -22.72
CA PRO A 45 -1.61 -12.29 -22.12
C PRO A 45 -2.83 -12.55 -21.23
N ASP A 46 -3.22 -13.81 -21.09
CA ASP A 46 -4.26 -14.24 -20.11
C ASP A 46 -3.78 -14.11 -18.64
N THR A 47 -2.53 -13.69 -18.43
CA THR A 47 -1.90 -13.62 -17.10
C THR A 47 -1.66 -12.17 -16.71
N LEU A 48 -2.13 -11.80 -15.52
CA LEU A 48 -2.04 -10.45 -14.93
C LEU A 48 -1.08 -10.45 -13.72
N PRO A 49 -0.37 -9.38 -13.40
CA PRO A 49 -0.29 -8.15 -14.19
C PRO A 49 0.50 -8.36 -15.49
N PHE A 50 0.24 -7.52 -16.45
CA PHE A 50 1.00 -7.50 -17.70
C PHE A 50 1.43 -6.07 -18.04
N ALA A 51 2.47 -5.98 -18.85
CA ALA A 51 2.85 -4.77 -19.56
C ALA A 51 2.42 -4.89 -21.02
N SER A 52 1.88 -3.82 -21.60
CA SER A 52 1.50 -3.80 -23.02
C SER A 52 2.70 -3.53 -23.89
N VAL A 53 2.97 -4.43 -24.83
CA VAL A 53 4.06 -4.27 -25.79
C VAL A 53 3.52 -3.73 -27.10
N VAL A 54 4.12 -2.65 -27.59
CA VAL A 54 3.76 -2.01 -28.85
C VAL A 54 4.96 -2.07 -29.80
N THR A 55 4.74 -2.59 -30.99
CA THR A 55 5.72 -2.54 -32.08
C THR A 55 5.39 -1.35 -32.98
N PHE A 56 6.37 -0.52 -33.26
CA PHE A 56 6.26 0.60 -34.18
C PHE A 56 6.97 0.29 -35.48
N THR A 57 6.33 0.62 -36.58
CA THR A 57 6.89 0.47 -37.92
C THR A 57 7.02 1.85 -38.54
N ASN A 58 8.23 2.25 -38.80
CA ASN A 58 8.55 3.53 -39.45
C ASN A 58 8.13 3.52 -40.92
N ALA A 59 7.39 4.53 -41.33
CA ALA A 59 6.96 4.75 -42.70
C ALA A 59 7.48 6.10 -43.26
N SER A 60 8.45 6.71 -42.57
CA SER A 60 9.04 7.98 -42.98
C SER A 60 9.79 7.86 -44.31
N GLN A 61 9.70 8.92 -45.13
CA GLN A 61 10.39 9.01 -46.41
C GLN A 61 11.56 10.02 -46.31
N GLU A 62 12.59 9.84 -47.13
CA GLU A 62 13.76 10.72 -47.22
C GLU A 62 14.43 10.96 -45.83
N ALA A 63 14.42 9.97 -44.94
CA ALA A 63 14.97 10.05 -43.59
C ALA A 63 16.08 9.04 -43.38
N THR A 64 17.14 9.46 -42.70
CA THR A 64 18.32 8.64 -42.34
C THR A 64 18.48 8.39 -40.85
N GLN A 65 17.85 9.25 -40.02
CA GLN A 65 17.88 9.12 -38.56
C GLN A 65 16.48 9.35 -38.00
N TYR A 66 16.25 8.78 -36.81
CA TYR A 66 14.95 8.76 -36.14
C TYR A 66 15.10 9.06 -34.67
N GLN A 67 14.10 9.72 -34.09
CA GLN A 67 13.98 9.89 -32.65
C GLN A 67 12.51 9.71 -32.26
N TRP A 68 12.28 8.72 -31.38
CA TRP A 68 10.99 8.39 -30.86
C TRP A 68 10.84 8.82 -29.41
N ASP A 69 9.76 9.49 -29.10
CA ASP A 69 9.28 9.79 -27.76
C ASP A 69 7.93 9.08 -27.59
N PHE A 70 7.87 8.14 -26.65
CA PHE A 70 6.70 7.27 -26.48
C PHE A 70 5.61 7.92 -25.61
N GLY A 71 5.86 9.10 -25.03
CA GLY A 71 4.88 9.89 -24.28
C GLY A 71 4.64 9.41 -22.85
N ASP A 72 5.49 8.53 -22.32
CA ASP A 72 5.41 7.95 -20.97
C ASP A 72 6.60 8.33 -20.07
N ASN A 73 7.36 9.37 -20.48
CA ASN A 73 8.58 9.85 -19.80
C ASN A 73 9.73 8.84 -19.75
N THR A 74 9.69 7.80 -20.56
CA THR A 74 10.84 6.91 -20.76
C THR A 74 11.88 7.56 -21.70
N PRO A 75 13.15 7.08 -21.69
CA PRO A 75 14.15 7.58 -22.63
C PRO A 75 13.74 7.42 -24.09
N VAL A 76 14.07 8.40 -24.92
CA VAL A 76 13.83 8.37 -26.36
C VAL A 76 14.58 7.22 -27.04
N SER A 77 14.02 6.69 -28.13
CA SER A 77 14.66 5.66 -28.96
C SER A 77 15.12 6.22 -30.30
N SER A 78 16.29 5.79 -30.79
CA SER A 78 16.80 6.09 -32.13
C SER A 78 16.63 4.93 -33.10
N ALA A 79 16.01 3.82 -32.69
CA ALA A 79 15.80 2.66 -33.55
C ALA A 79 14.87 3.02 -34.72
N LYS A 80 15.08 2.42 -35.89
CA LYS A 80 14.21 2.62 -37.05
C LYS A 80 12.77 2.14 -36.75
N ASP A 81 12.66 0.91 -36.27
CA ASP A 81 11.39 0.25 -35.95
C ASP A 81 11.44 -0.23 -34.48
N PRO A 82 11.16 0.65 -33.48
CA PRO A 82 11.31 0.30 -32.09
C PRO A 82 10.17 -0.58 -31.59
N VAL A 83 10.48 -1.35 -30.53
CA VAL A 83 9.50 -2.02 -29.69
C VAL A 83 9.52 -1.31 -28.33
N HIS A 84 8.36 -0.93 -27.84
CA HIS A 84 8.23 -0.25 -26.56
C HIS A 84 7.23 -0.96 -25.63
N THR A 85 7.49 -0.91 -24.33
CA THR A 85 6.68 -1.56 -23.31
C THR A 85 6.08 -0.52 -22.37
N TYR A 86 4.75 -0.41 -22.38
CA TYR A 86 4.00 0.44 -21.45
C TYR A 86 3.59 -0.36 -20.23
N THR A 87 4.03 0.06 -19.06
CA THR A 87 3.71 -0.58 -17.78
C THR A 87 2.40 -0.08 -17.16
N THR A 88 1.86 1.02 -17.67
CA THR A 88 0.60 1.62 -17.23
C THR A 88 -0.32 1.80 -18.44
N GLY A 89 -1.62 1.53 -18.27
CA GLY A 89 -2.62 1.80 -19.29
C GLY A 89 -2.95 3.28 -19.41
N GLY A 90 -3.39 3.67 -20.58
CA GLY A 90 -3.77 5.06 -20.85
C GLY A 90 -3.66 5.46 -22.30
N GLU A 91 -3.89 6.75 -22.55
CA GLU A 91 -3.67 7.37 -23.85
C GLU A 91 -2.27 8.00 -23.86
N TYR A 92 -1.46 7.66 -24.84
CA TYR A 92 -0.11 8.17 -25.02
C TYR A 92 0.02 8.92 -26.36
N SER A 93 0.73 10.04 -26.35
CA SER A 93 1.06 10.82 -27.54
C SER A 93 2.46 10.44 -28.01
N VAL A 94 2.55 9.50 -28.95
CA VAL A 94 3.82 9.05 -29.51
C VAL A 94 4.28 10.00 -30.59
N LYS A 95 5.49 10.54 -30.44
CA LYS A 95 6.11 11.48 -31.36
C LYS A 95 7.30 10.83 -32.05
N LEU A 96 7.34 10.91 -33.38
CA LEU A 96 8.47 10.56 -34.23
C LEU A 96 9.03 11.82 -34.88
N ILE A 97 10.33 12.04 -34.71
CA ILE A 97 11.13 12.99 -35.49
C ILE A 97 11.93 12.20 -36.50
N SER A 98 11.73 12.44 -37.78
CA SER A 98 12.55 11.94 -38.88
C SER A 98 13.54 13.00 -39.34
N VAL A 99 14.81 12.63 -39.52
CA VAL A 99 15.89 13.53 -39.91
C VAL A 99 16.39 13.11 -41.27
N GLY A 100 16.22 13.98 -42.23
CA GLY A 100 16.72 13.82 -43.58
C GLY A 100 17.83 14.79 -43.92
N THR A 101 18.44 14.64 -45.10
CA THR A 101 19.53 15.53 -45.59
C THR A 101 19.08 16.96 -45.78
N ASN A 102 17.78 17.20 -46.07
CA ASN A 102 17.21 18.50 -46.38
C ASN A 102 16.23 19.01 -45.30
N GLY A 103 16.31 18.47 -44.09
CA GLY A 103 15.53 18.94 -42.98
C GLY A 103 14.82 17.80 -42.21
N ASN A 104 14.25 18.16 -41.10
CA ASN A 104 13.53 17.26 -40.21
C ASN A 104 12.03 17.42 -40.36
N ASN A 105 11.31 16.34 -40.07
CA ASN A 105 9.87 16.37 -39.96
C ASN A 105 9.42 15.67 -38.69
N THR A 106 8.26 16.02 -38.18
CA THR A 106 7.73 15.47 -36.94
C THR A 106 6.27 15.07 -37.10
N ILE A 107 5.92 13.89 -36.61
CA ILE A 107 4.54 13.47 -36.52
C ILE A 107 4.24 13.00 -35.10
N THR A 108 3.02 13.24 -34.64
CA THR A 108 2.52 12.72 -33.34
C THR A 108 1.24 11.94 -33.59
N LYS A 109 1.17 10.72 -33.08
CA LYS A 109 -0.05 9.90 -33.10
C LYS A 109 -0.42 9.49 -31.68
N ARG A 110 -1.73 9.48 -31.41
CA ARG A 110 -2.26 8.98 -30.15
C ARG A 110 -2.45 7.48 -30.23
N ILE A 111 -2.05 6.79 -29.18
CA ILE A 111 -2.29 5.36 -29.01
C ILE A 111 -3.01 5.15 -27.68
N PHE A 112 -3.88 4.16 -27.63
CA PHE A 112 -4.53 3.71 -26.40
C PHE A 112 -3.97 2.37 -26.00
N VAL A 113 -3.41 2.30 -24.78
CA VAL A 113 -2.77 1.11 -24.22
C VAL A 113 -3.62 0.60 -23.05
N THR A 114 -3.96 -0.68 -23.10
CA THR A 114 -4.70 -1.36 -22.02
C THR A 114 -3.74 -1.78 -20.92
N ASP A 115 -4.16 -1.68 -19.66
CA ASP A 115 -3.41 -2.28 -18.54
C ASP A 115 -4.22 -3.35 -17.80
N ALA A 116 -3.55 -4.02 -16.85
CA ALA A 116 -4.16 -5.07 -16.05
C ALA A 116 -5.39 -4.59 -15.24
N CYS A 117 -5.43 -3.31 -14.88
CA CYS A 117 -6.51 -2.71 -14.11
C CYS A 117 -7.85 -2.61 -14.85
N GLN A 118 -7.87 -2.79 -16.15
CA GLN A 118 -9.11 -2.87 -16.92
C GLN A 118 -9.79 -4.24 -16.79
N ASN A 119 -9.09 -5.24 -16.26
CA ASN A 119 -9.70 -6.51 -15.89
C ASN A 119 -10.47 -6.33 -14.57
N ASP A 120 -11.78 -6.62 -14.58
CA ASP A 120 -12.69 -6.40 -13.45
C ASP A 120 -12.24 -7.15 -12.18
N PHE A 121 -11.82 -8.41 -12.33
CA PHE A 121 -11.34 -9.19 -11.21
C PHE A 121 -10.03 -8.61 -10.63
N PHE A 122 -9.06 -8.31 -11.49
CA PHE A 122 -7.77 -7.77 -11.04
C PHE A 122 -7.92 -6.40 -10.37
N ASN A 123 -8.80 -5.56 -10.91
CA ASN A 123 -9.14 -4.28 -10.30
C ASN A 123 -9.74 -4.45 -8.91
N LYS A 124 -10.73 -5.30 -8.75
CA LYS A 124 -11.34 -5.58 -7.45
C LYS A 124 -10.38 -6.23 -6.46
N LEU A 125 -9.44 -7.06 -6.93
CA LEU A 125 -8.43 -7.71 -6.08
C LEU A 125 -7.37 -6.72 -5.55
N THR A 126 -6.99 -5.70 -6.33
CA THR A 126 -5.86 -4.80 -6.05
C THR A 126 -6.25 -3.33 -5.91
N ALA A 127 -7.48 -2.93 -6.27
CA ALA A 127 -7.94 -1.53 -6.43
C ALA A 127 -6.99 -0.68 -7.31
N CYS A 128 -6.28 -1.31 -8.26
CA CYS A 128 -5.25 -0.65 -9.08
C CYS A 128 -4.13 0.05 -8.29
N GLY A 129 -3.95 -0.37 -7.07
CA GLY A 129 -2.92 0.03 -6.13
C GLY A 129 -2.51 -1.16 -5.29
N ASN A 130 -3.11 -1.27 -4.14
CA ASN A 130 -3.06 -2.46 -3.30
C ASN A 130 -4.37 -2.58 -2.51
N LEU A 131 -4.77 -3.82 -2.22
CA LEU A 131 -5.85 -4.12 -1.27
C LEU A 131 -5.41 -5.19 -0.29
N VAL A 132 -5.93 -5.07 0.91
CA VAL A 132 -5.74 -6.03 1.99
C VAL A 132 -7.00 -6.86 2.14
N TRP A 133 -6.80 -8.16 2.21
CA TRP A 133 -7.82 -9.17 2.45
C TRP A 133 -7.53 -9.90 3.75
N THR A 134 -8.55 -10.31 4.45
CA THR A 134 -8.46 -11.12 5.67
C THR A 134 -9.53 -12.19 5.65
N TRP A 135 -9.57 -13.03 6.65
CA TRP A 135 -10.58 -14.05 6.79
C TRP A 135 -11.99 -13.46 6.94
N SER A 136 -12.98 -14.13 6.34
CA SER A 136 -14.38 -13.90 6.65
C SER A 136 -14.67 -14.24 8.12
N GLY A 137 -15.63 -13.55 8.71
CA GLY A 137 -16.14 -13.86 10.06
C GLY A 137 -17.12 -15.05 10.10
N ASP A 138 -17.34 -15.74 8.98
CA ASP A 138 -18.34 -16.80 8.84
C ASP A 138 -17.99 -18.02 9.70
N ALA A 139 -19.03 -18.71 10.18
CA ALA A 139 -18.90 -19.95 10.91
C ALA A 139 -18.32 -21.11 10.05
N ASP A 140 -18.37 -20.97 8.72
CA ASP A 140 -17.82 -21.89 7.72
C ASP A 140 -16.80 -21.20 6.80
N ALA A 141 -15.95 -20.35 7.36
CA ALA A 141 -14.92 -19.63 6.63
C ALA A 141 -13.91 -20.57 5.93
N ILE A 142 -13.74 -21.78 6.45
CA ILE A 142 -12.94 -22.86 5.88
C ILE A 142 -13.85 -24.03 5.57
N ARG A 143 -13.73 -24.59 4.37
CA ARG A 143 -14.44 -25.83 3.97
C ARG A 143 -13.48 -26.77 3.25
N VAL A 144 -13.59 -28.04 3.52
CA VAL A 144 -12.91 -29.10 2.77
C VAL A 144 -13.97 -30.00 2.14
N LEU A 145 -13.88 -30.17 0.85
CA LEU A 145 -14.87 -30.87 0.01
C LEU A 145 -14.21 -32.01 -0.78
N SER A 146 -15.02 -32.96 -1.24
CA SER A 146 -14.59 -33.93 -2.25
C SER A 146 -14.20 -33.25 -3.56
N GLU A 147 -13.53 -33.95 -4.45
CA GLU A 147 -13.10 -33.45 -5.76
C GLU A 147 -14.25 -32.89 -6.60
N ASP A 148 -15.40 -33.54 -6.58
CA ASP A 148 -16.62 -33.11 -7.29
C ASP A 148 -17.40 -32.00 -6.52
N GLY A 149 -17.04 -31.75 -5.26
CA GLY A 149 -17.70 -30.76 -4.39
C GLY A 149 -19.03 -31.24 -3.78
N THR A 150 -19.39 -32.50 -3.94
CA THR A 150 -20.68 -33.05 -3.47
C THR A 150 -20.64 -33.45 -2.00
N GLN A 151 -19.48 -33.86 -1.48
CA GLN A 151 -19.29 -34.27 -0.09
C GLN A 151 -18.51 -33.22 0.68
N LEU A 152 -19.04 -32.79 1.82
CA LEU A 152 -18.40 -31.90 2.78
C LEU A 152 -17.68 -32.75 3.83
N PHE A 153 -16.35 -32.63 3.93
CA PHE A 153 -15.54 -33.32 4.94
C PHE A 153 -15.35 -32.44 6.18
N PHE A 154 -15.22 -31.13 6.00
CA PHE A 154 -15.02 -30.18 7.09
C PHE A 154 -15.65 -28.84 6.74
N ALA A 155 -16.24 -28.19 7.75
CA ALA A 155 -16.58 -26.79 7.73
C ALA A 155 -16.36 -26.18 9.11
N GLY A 156 -15.71 -25.03 9.18
CA GLY A 156 -15.44 -24.32 10.43
C GLY A 156 -15.02 -22.88 10.25
N PRO A 157 -15.02 -22.10 11.33
CA PRO A 157 -14.52 -20.73 11.31
C PRO A 157 -12.99 -20.72 11.20
N ALA A 158 -12.42 -19.59 10.84
CA ALA A 158 -10.98 -19.35 10.97
C ALA A 158 -10.54 -19.51 12.43
N ALA A 159 -9.40 -20.15 12.64
CA ALA A 159 -8.79 -20.30 13.96
C ALA A 159 -8.45 -18.93 14.57
N PRO A 160 -8.33 -18.80 15.90
CA PRO A 160 -8.00 -17.53 16.55
C PRO A 160 -6.80 -16.81 15.94
N CYS A 161 -5.71 -17.56 15.64
CA CYS A 161 -4.49 -17.01 15.02
C CYS A 161 -4.58 -16.80 13.50
N GLN A 162 -5.73 -17.06 12.88
CA GLN A 162 -5.96 -16.76 11.47
C GLN A 162 -6.83 -15.52 11.28
N LYS A 163 -7.60 -15.15 12.31
CA LYS A 163 -8.59 -14.06 12.20
C LYS A 163 -7.96 -12.70 11.97
N ASP A 164 -6.72 -12.53 12.34
CA ASP A 164 -5.90 -11.33 12.19
C ASP A 164 -4.87 -11.42 11.06
N ASP A 165 -4.80 -12.56 10.36
CA ASP A 165 -3.98 -12.72 9.15
C ASP A 165 -4.38 -11.71 8.07
N LEU A 166 -3.39 -11.08 7.44
CA LEU A 166 -3.57 -10.13 6.36
C LEU A 166 -2.89 -10.61 5.08
N TYR A 167 -3.60 -10.54 3.98
CA TYR A 167 -3.14 -10.91 2.63
C TYR A 167 -3.24 -9.69 1.73
N LYS A 168 -2.11 -9.14 1.28
CA LYS A 168 -2.06 -7.90 0.54
C LYS A 168 -1.62 -8.12 -0.90
N PHE A 169 -2.47 -7.72 -1.82
CA PHE A 169 -2.25 -7.87 -3.26
C PHE A 169 -2.00 -6.50 -3.89
N TYR A 170 -0.87 -6.37 -4.60
CA TYR A 170 -0.45 -5.15 -5.27
C TYR A 170 -0.65 -5.25 -6.79
N LYS A 171 -0.90 -4.12 -7.42
CA LYS A 171 -1.09 -4.05 -8.88
C LYS A 171 0.11 -4.48 -9.72
N ASP A 172 1.31 -4.46 -9.16
CA ASP A 172 2.55 -4.91 -9.80
C ASP A 172 2.83 -6.40 -9.66
N GLY A 173 1.91 -7.14 -9.01
CA GLY A 173 2.04 -8.57 -8.76
C GLY A 173 2.80 -8.91 -7.48
N LYS A 174 3.17 -7.93 -6.66
CA LYS A 174 3.70 -8.17 -5.33
C LYS A 174 2.60 -8.73 -4.41
N PHE A 175 2.97 -9.66 -3.55
CA PHE A 175 2.11 -10.25 -2.53
C PHE A 175 2.81 -10.15 -1.17
N GLU A 176 2.07 -9.79 -0.14
CA GLU A 176 2.53 -9.77 1.25
C GLU A 176 1.54 -10.53 2.12
N TYR A 177 2.07 -11.34 3.02
CA TYR A 177 1.34 -12.00 4.09
C TYR A 177 1.84 -11.50 5.44
N ASP A 178 0.93 -11.12 6.30
CA ASP A 178 1.21 -10.74 7.69
C ASP A 178 0.36 -11.61 8.63
N ALA A 179 1.04 -12.42 9.42
CA ALA A 179 0.43 -13.32 10.39
C ALA A 179 0.00 -12.63 11.70
N ASN A 180 0.35 -11.34 11.89
CA ASN A 180 0.10 -10.61 13.14
C ASN A 180 0.42 -11.40 14.41
N GLY A 181 1.45 -12.26 14.35
CA GLY A 181 1.96 -13.02 15.49
C GLY A 181 2.10 -14.53 15.24
N GLN A 182 1.07 -15.22 14.80
CA GLN A 182 1.09 -16.67 14.60
C GLN A 182 0.44 -17.07 13.28
N THR A 183 0.89 -18.18 12.70
CA THR A 183 0.27 -18.82 11.53
C THR A 183 -0.40 -20.12 11.96
N PHE A 184 -1.61 -20.38 11.48
CA PHE A 184 -2.25 -21.68 11.63
C PHE A 184 -1.61 -22.70 10.69
N ASP A 185 -0.99 -23.73 11.28
CA ASP A 185 -0.25 -24.72 10.51
C ASP A 185 -1.01 -26.06 10.41
N ALA A 186 -1.53 -26.32 9.23
CA ALA A 186 -2.22 -27.58 8.92
C ALA A 186 -1.27 -28.79 9.00
N GLN A 187 0.03 -28.58 8.73
CA GLN A 187 1.03 -29.65 8.76
C GLN A 187 1.58 -29.93 10.17
N ALA A 188 1.42 -28.98 11.10
CA ALA A 188 1.83 -29.14 12.51
C ALA A 188 0.64 -29.48 13.43
N GLY A 189 -0.22 -30.37 12.98
CA GLY A 189 -1.37 -30.85 13.76
C GLY A 189 -2.49 -29.82 13.92
N PHE A 190 -2.70 -28.99 12.90
CA PHE A 190 -3.78 -27.99 12.88
C PHE A 190 -3.74 -27.04 14.10
N SER A 191 -2.59 -26.44 14.34
CA SER A 191 -2.34 -25.60 15.51
C SER A 191 -1.68 -24.27 15.13
N CYS A 192 -1.83 -23.26 16.01
CA CYS A 192 -1.15 -21.98 15.86
C CYS A 192 0.35 -22.12 16.14
N GLN A 193 1.19 -21.71 15.22
CA GLN A 193 2.64 -21.82 15.24
C GLN A 193 3.30 -20.44 15.03
N ALA A 194 4.62 -20.38 15.14
CA ALA A 194 5.38 -19.19 14.77
C ALA A 194 5.09 -18.77 13.31
N PRO A 195 5.20 -17.47 12.97
CA PRO A 195 4.92 -16.98 11.62
C PRO A 195 5.69 -17.75 10.55
N LYS A 196 4.99 -18.15 9.47
CA LYS A 196 5.59 -18.84 8.34
C LYS A 196 5.89 -17.89 7.19
N ALA A 197 6.99 -18.16 6.51
CA ALA A 197 7.30 -17.49 5.24
C ALA A 197 6.22 -17.81 4.20
N ASN A 198 5.92 -16.84 3.35
CA ASN A 198 4.94 -17.00 2.27
C ASN A 198 5.47 -16.40 0.95
N ALA A 199 4.72 -16.54 -0.13
CA ALA A 199 5.05 -15.94 -1.42
C ALA A 199 5.28 -14.42 -1.29
N THR A 200 6.15 -13.88 -2.12
CA THR A 200 6.36 -12.42 -2.26
C THR A 200 5.71 -11.87 -3.52
N GLY A 201 5.11 -12.73 -4.33
CA GLY A 201 4.45 -12.35 -5.57
C GLY A 201 3.34 -13.29 -5.97
N PHE A 202 2.47 -12.81 -6.85
CA PHE A 202 1.36 -13.56 -7.41
C PHE A 202 1.14 -13.23 -8.88
N LYS A 203 0.38 -14.11 -9.55
CA LYS A 203 -0.18 -13.88 -10.88
C LYS A 203 -1.67 -14.19 -10.84
N VAL A 204 -2.42 -13.53 -11.69
CA VAL A 204 -3.82 -13.86 -11.95
C VAL A 204 -3.93 -14.42 -13.35
N VAL A 205 -4.60 -15.55 -13.49
CA VAL A 205 -5.03 -16.07 -14.79
C VAL A 205 -6.51 -15.72 -14.95
N SER A 206 -6.83 -14.95 -15.98
CA SER A 206 -8.21 -14.54 -16.28
C SER A 206 -8.48 -14.80 -17.76
N LYS A 207 -9.12 -15.94 -18.04
CA LYS A 207 -9.42 -16.40 -19.38
C LYS A 207 -10.92 -16.48 -19.57
N THR A 208 -11.40 -16.00 -20.73
CA THR A 208 -12.83 -16.03 -21.06
C THR A 208 -13.40 -17.46 -20.95
N GLY A 209 -14.50 -17.59 -20.25
CA GLY A 209 -15.20 -18.87 -20.03
C GLY A 209 -14.60 -19.76 -18.94
N GLN A 210 -13.60 -19.28 -18.19
CA GLN A 210 -13.02 -19.98 -17.04
C GLN A 210 -13.13 -19.11 -15.79
N LEU A 211 -13.14 -19.75 -14.62
CA LEU A 211 -13.02 -19.03 -13.36
C LEU A 211 -11.65 -18.34 -13.30
N PRO A 212 -11.56 -17.08 -12.87
CA PRO A 212 -10.27 -16.47 -12.58
C PRO A 212 -9.52 -17.27 -11.52
N ALA A 213 -8.20 -17.23 -11.57
CA ALA A 213 -7.39 -17.91 -10.58
C ALA A 213 -6.19 -17.06 -10.15
N ILE A 214 -5.90 -17.07 -8.85
CA ILE A 214 -4.68 -16.52 -8.26
C ILE A 214 -3.65 -17.64 -8.19
N ILE A 215 -2.43 -17.38 -8.66
CA ILE A 215 -1.30 -18.30 -8.57
C ILE A 215 -0.19 -17.60 -7.78
N LEU A 216 0.16 -18.17 -6.64
CA LEU A 216 1.27 -17.65 -5.84
C LEU A 216 2.62 -18.10 -6.39
N ASN A 217 3.63 -17.25 -6.31
CA ASN A 217 5.00 -17.61 -6.68
C ASN A 217 5.57 -18.63 -5.70
N ASN A 218 6.44 -19.51 -6.19
CA ASN A 218 7.16 -20.48 -5.35
C ASN A 218 8.01 -19.75 -4.30
N ILE A 219 8.21 -20.39 -3.16
CA ILE A 219 9.12 -19.98 -2.10
C ILE A 219 10.27 -20.98 -1.97
N ALA A 220 11.38 -20.56 -1.36
CA ALA A 220 12.59 -21.38 -1.26
C ALA A 220 12.36 -22.63 -0.38
N THR A 221 11.55 -22.52 0.66
CA THR A 221 11.23 -23.63 1.59
C THR A 221 9.75 -23.62 1.93
N GLY A 222 9.10 -24.79 1.88
CA GLY A 222 7.67 -24.93 2.14
C GLY A 222 6.81 -24.63 0.91
N SER A 223 5.54 -24.42 1.13
CA SER A 223 4.54 -24.08 0.11
C SER A 223 3.90 -22.73 0.41
N PRO A 224 3.69 -21.87 -0.59
CA PRO A 224 2.94 -20.65 -0.41
C PRO A 224 1.45 -20.97 -0.20
N PHE A 225 0.76 -20.08 0.52
CA PHE A 225 -0.64 -20.32 0.91
C PHE A 225 -1.47 -19.04 0.96
N ILE A 226 -2.78 -19.19 0.80
CA ILE A 226 -3.81 -18.23 1.17
C ILE A 226 -4.79 -18.98 2.07
N GLY A 227 -4.92 -18.49 3.29
CA GLY A 227 -5.79 -19.10 4.28
C GLY A 227 -5.09 -20.15 5.12
N THR A 228 -5.13 -21.40 4.77
CA THR A 228 -4.46 -22.50 5.50
C THR A 228 -3.12 -22.87 4.86
N THR A 229 -2.21 -23.46 5.63
CA THR A 229 -0.89 -23.90 5.14
C THR A 229 -0.92 -25.26 4.42
N ASP A 230 -2.11 -25.73 4.01
CA ASP A 230 -2.23 -26.92 3.17
C ASP A 230 -1.43 -26.74 1.88
N VAL A 231 -0.75 -27.80 1.45
CA VAL A 231 -0.05 -27.80 0.18
C VAL A 231 -1.06 -27.82 -0.95
N VAL A 232 -1.10 -26.75 -1.73
CA VAL A 232 -2.03 -26.58 -2.84
C VAL A 232 -1.37 -26.92 -4.17
N GLU A 233 -2.07 -27.68 -5.03
CA GLU A 233 -1.57 -28.04 -6.36
C GLU A 233 -1.29 -26.79 -7.20
N ASN A 234 -0.06 -26.68 -7.72
CA ASN A 234 0.39 -25.58 -8.58
C ASN A 234 0.26 -24.19 -7.93
N ASN A 235 0.13 -24.09 -6.61
CA ASN A 235 -0.11 -22.84 -5.84
C ASN A 235 -1.32 -22.06 -6.37
N LYS A 236 -2.31 -22.77 -6.95
CA LYS A 236 -3.44 -22.19 -7.68
C LYS A 236 -4.70 -22.16 -6.83
N TYR A 237 -5.30 -20.98 -6.73
CA TYR A 237 -6.57 -20.70 -6.08
C TYR A 237 -7.58 -20.17 -7.09
N GLU A 238 -8.59 -20.97 -7.44
CA GLU A 238 -9.71 -20.56 -8.29
C GLU A 238 -10.66 -19.66 -7.52
N VAL A 239 -11.15 -18.61 -8.16
CA VAL A 239 -12.08 -17.66 -7.56
C VAL A 239 -13.49 -18.11 -7.87
N VAL A 240 -14.14 -18.72 -6.90
CA VAL A 240 -15.48 -19.31 -7.06
C VAL A 240 -16.57 -18.23 -6.98
N SER A 241 -16.38 -17.27 -6.09
CA SER A 241 -17.26 -16.12 -5.91
C SER A 241 -16.45 -14.88 -5.58
N PHE A 242 -16.86 -13.75 -6.12
CA PHE A 242 -16.17 -12.48 -5.93
C PHE A 242 -17.15 -11.30 -5.98
N THR A 243 -17.19 -10.53 -4.89
CA THR A 243 -17.97 -9.29 -4.78
C THR A 243 -17.04 -8.09 -4.55
N ALA A 244 -17.59 -6.94 -4.28
CA ALA A 244 -16.79 -5.76 -3.91
C ALA A 244 -16.02 -5.95 -2.58
N ASN A 245 -16.53 -6.79 -1.68
CA ASN A 245 -16.01 -6.94 -0.32
C ASN A 245 -15.68 -8.36 0.10
N ASP A 246 -16.14 -9.37 -0.65
CA ASP A 246 -15.99 -10.78 -0.27
C ASP A 246 -15.43 -11.60 -1.42
N MET A 247 -14.66 -12.62 -1.10
CA MET A 247 -14.05 -13.53 -2.04
C MET A 247 -14.09 -14.97 -1.50
N VAL A 248 -14.47 -15.93 -2.34
CA VAL A 248 -14.33 -17.35 -2.04
C VAL A 248 -13.29 -17.93 -2.97
N LEU A 249 -12.22 -18.43 -2.42
CA LEU A 249 -11.15 -19.13 -3.13
C LEU A 249 -11.29 -20.62 -2.96
N ARG A 250 -11.01 -21.37 -4.04
CA ARG A 250 -10.98 -22.84 -4.05
C ARG A 250 -9.64 -23.32 -4.56
N ALA A 251 -9.03 -24.24 -3.85
CA ALA A 251 -7.77 -24.87 -4.24
C ALA A 251 -7.85 -26.40 -4.11
N ARG A 252 -7.07 -27.12 -4.92
CA ARG A 252 -6.91 -28.58 -4.78
C ARG A 252 -5.79 -28.85 -3.78
N ILE A 253 -6.07 -29.67 -2.76
CA ILE A 253 -5.07 -30.07 -1.78
C ILE A 253 -4.23 -31.20 -2.36
N ALA A 254 -2.92 -31.00 -2.44
CA ALA A 254 -1.99 -31.97 -2.99
C ALA A 254 -1.96 -33.27 -2.16
N GLY A 255 -1.89 -34.41 -2.84
CA GLY A 255 -1.77 -35.71 -2.19
C GLY A 255 -3.04 -36.29 -1.55
N THR A 256 -4.19 -35.59 -1.69
CA THR A 256 -5.45 -36.02 -1.06
C THR A 256 -6.44 -36.70 -2.02
N GLY A 257 -6.03 -37.00 -3.24
CA GLY A 257 -6.95 -37.58 -4.26
C GLY A 257 -7.95 -36.56 -4.79
N GLY A 258 -7.61 -35.23 -4.72
CA GLY A 258 -8.39 -34.17 -5.33
C GLY A 258 -9.31 -33.41 -4.36
N GLN A 259 -9.20 -33.61 -3.05
CA GLN A 259 -9.94 -32.79 -2.09
C GLN A 259 -9.73 -31.30 -2.36
N ARG A 260 -10.81 -30.53 -2.16
CA ARG A 260 -10.81 -29.08 -2.38
C ARG A 260 -10.90 -28.33 -1.07
N LEU A 261 -9.97 -27.44 -0.88
CA LEU A 261 -10.03 -26.41 0.15
C LEU A 261 -10.83 -25.22 -0.39
N GLU A 262 -11.82 -24.74 0.34
CA GLU A 262 -12.43 -23.43 0.12
C GLU A 262 -12.14 -22.52 1.31
N VAL A 263 -11.74 -21.28 1.00
CA VAL A 263 -11.50 -20.23 2.00
C VAL A 263 -12.32 -19.00 1.64
N LYS A 264 -13.04 -18.47 2.63
CA LYS A 264 -13.82 -17.26 2.50
C LYS A 264 -13.03 -16.09 3.06
N MET A 265 -12.80 -15.09 2.21
CA MET A 265 -12.05 -13.90 2.52
C MET A 265 -12.96 -12.67 2.44
N LYS A 266 -12.65 -11.65 3.21
CA LYS A 266 -13.27 -10.33 3.11
C LYS A 266 -12.20 -9.25 2.93
N LYS A 267 -12.57 -8.19 2.21
CA LYS A 267 -11.72 -7.02 2.06
C LYS A 267 -11.60 -6.29 3.38
N VAL A 268 -10.38 -5.93 3.76
CA VAL A 268 -10.15 -4.99 4.85
C VAL A 268 -10.48 -3.59 4.35
N VAL A 269 -11.59 -3.06 4.82
CA VAL A 269 -11.98 -1.68 4.55
C VAL A 269 -11.24 -0.81 5.55
N ALA A 270 -10.49 0.18 5.06
CA ALA A 270 -9.89 1.17 5.95
C ALA A 270 -11.00 1.85 6.77
N LEU A 271 -10.88 1.79 8.08
CA LEU A 271 -11.83 2.44 8.98
C LEU A 271 -11.83 3.94 8.71
N THR A 272 -13.01 4.51 8.51
CA THR A 272 -13.16 5.97 8.52
C THR A 272 -12.99 6.50 9.94
N LEU A 273 -12.72 7.79 10.08
CA LEU A 273 -12.65 8.42 11.40
C LEU A 273 -13.95 8.24 12.21
N SER A 274 -15.08 8.21 11.52
CA SER A 274 -16.40 7.93 12.12
C SER A 274 -16.51 6.48 12.61
N ASP A 275 -16.00 5.50 11.84
CA ASP A 275 -16.02 4.08 12.23
C ASP A 275 -15.13 3.87 13.47
N ILE A 276 -13.94 4.46 13.48
CA ILE A 276 -13.01 4.39 14.62
C ILE A 276 -13.66 4.96 15.88
N LYS A 277 -14.32 6.12 15.75
CA LYS A 277 -15.06 6.76 16.85
C LYS A 277 -16.22 5.90 17.34
N ALA A 278 -16.97 5.30 16.43
CA ALA A 278 -18.08 4.40 16.76
C ALA A 278 -17.59 3.13 17.50
N ILE A 279 -16.44 2.58 17.12
CA ILE A 279 -15.83 1.45 17.84
C ILE A 279 -15.35 1.90 19.23
N LEU A 280 -14.70 3.07 19.33
CA LEU A 280 -14.16 3.60 20.57
C LEU A 280 -15.25 3.80 21.62
N ASN A 281 -16.40 4.37 21.24
CA ASN A 281 -17.49 4.72 22.17
C ASN A 281 -18.73 3.81 22.09
N GLY A 282 -18.69 2.75 21.27
CA GLY A 282 -19.81 1.81 21.11
C GLY A 282 -21.10 2.44 20.59
N GLY A 283 -21.03 3.62 19.94
CA GLY A 283 -22.18 4.39 19.47
C GLY A 283 -22.79 5.33 20.52
N SER A 284 -22.60 5.09 21.82
CA SER A 284 -23.05 5.97 22.91
C SER A 284 -21.99 6.16 23.99
N SER A 285 -21.67 5.09 24.70
CA SER A 285 -20.57 5.02 25.65
C SER A 285 -20.01 3.61 25.74
N LYS A 286 -18.69 3.47 25.87
CA LYS A 286 -18.03 2.19 25.97
C LYS A 286 -16.84 2.27 26.90
N SER A 287 -16.71 1.24 27.73
CA SER A 287 -15.66 1.12 28.74
C SER A 287 -14.52 0.23 28.22
N TRP A 288 -13.32 0.65 28.54
CA TRP A 288 -12.07 -0.02 28.23
C TRP A 288 -11.22 -0.12 29.49
N LYS A 289 -10.50 -1.22 29.63
CA LYS A 289 -9.50 -1.41 30.69
C LYS A 289 -8.20 -1.95 30.12
N LEU A 290 -7.10 -1.73 30.79
CA LEU A 290 -5.83 -2.36 30.44
C LEU A 290 -5.99 -3.90 30.45
N ASP A 291 -5.33 -4.58 29.51
CA ASP A 291 -5.44 -6.05 29.36
C ASP A 291 -4.75 -6.77 30.53
N PRO A 292 -5.48 -7.38 31.48
CA PRO A 292 -4.90 -8.00 32.65
C PRO A 292 -4.40 -9.43 32.38
N ALA A 293 -4.50 -9.94 31.16
CA ALA A 293 -4.14 -11.31 30.84
C ALA A 293 -2.65 -11.57 31.14
N PRO A 294 -2.29 -12.72 31.69
CA PRO A 294 -0.90 -13.08 31.92
C PRO A 294 -0.09 -12.99 30.61
N GLY A 295 1.04 -12.27 30.65
CA GLY A 295 1.91 -12.06 29.48
C GLY A 295 1.41 -11.05 28.46
N ALA A 296 0.28 -10.37 28.69
CA ALA A 296 -0.23 -9.34 27.79
C ALA A 296 0.73 -8.14 27.66
N ASN A 297 1.51 -7.84 28.71
CA ASN A 297 2.37 -6.67 28.80
C ASN A 297 1.60 -5.40 28.38
N PRO A 298 0.54 -5.03 29.12
CA PRO A 298 -0.40 -4.02 28.69
C PRO A 298 0.15 -2.59 28.66
N ILE A 299 1.28 -2.36 29.34
CA ILE A 299 1.98 -1.08 29.37
C ILE A 299 3.42 -1.34 28.95
N VAL A 300 3.88 -0.69 27.88
CA VAL A 300 5.29 -0.70 27.47
C VAL A 300 5.75 0.74 27.22
N VAL A 301 7.05 0.99 27.38
CA VAL A 301 7.65 2.32 27.22
C VAL A 301 8.88 2.21 26.32
N GLY A 302 9.00 3.07 25.35
CA GLY A 302 10.10 3.06 24.40
C GLY A 302 10.11 4.29 23.49
N THR A 303 10.49 4.04 22.24
CA THR A 303 10.48 5.04 21.17
C THR A 303 9.53 4.60 20.04
N GLU A 304 9.30 5.46 19.05
CA GLU A 304 8.52 5.06 17.87
C GLU A 304 9.13 3.88 17.12
N ALA A 305 10.46 3.82 17.05
CA ALA A 305 11.18 2.74 16.36
C ALA A 305 11.21 1.44 17.15
N ASP A 306 11.27 1.53 18.48
CA ASP A 306 11.26 0.38 19.38
C ASP A 306 10.40 0.68 20.62
N PRO A 307 9.11 0.33 20.59
CA PRO A 307 8.20 0.58 21.72
C PRO A 307 8.56 -0.13 23.02
N PHE A 308 9.47 -1.10 23.00
CA PHE A 308 9.88 -1.91 24.16
C PHE A 308 11.23 -1.49 24.76
N GLN A 309 11.86 -0.46 24.20
CA GLN A 309 13.26 -0.08 24.47
C GLN A 309 13.54 0.21 25.95
N TYR A 310 12.63 0.88 26.66
CA TYR A 310 12.84 1.33 28.03
C TYR A 310 12.15 0.46 29.07
N PHE A 311 10.95 -0.01 28.77
CA PHE A 311 10.18 -0.92 29.60
C PHE A 311 9.40 -1.90 28.72
N PRO A 312 9.80 -3.17 28.70
CA PRO A 312 9.19 -4.17 27.81
C PRO A 312 7.82 -4.68 28.31
N GLY A 313 7.35 -4.15 29.42
CA GLY A 313 6.06 -4.51 30.01
C GLY A 313 6.18 -5.39 31.24
N GLY A 314 5.03 -5.66 31.83
CA GLY A 314 4.88 -6.46 33.04
C GLY A 314 3.41 -6.69 33.37
N ALA A 315 3.15 -7.41 34.46
CA ALA A 315 1.79 -7.56 34.97
C ALA A 315 1.29 -6.24 35.57
N LEU A 316 -0.01 -5.98 35.48
CA LEU A 316 -0.65 -4.86 36.18
C LEU A 316 -0.66 -5.08 37.69
N ASP A 317 -0.55 -3.97 38.44
CA ASP A 317 -0.81 -4.02 39.88
C ASP A 317 -2.30 -4.34 40.09
N PRO A 318 -2.63 -5.40 40.83
CA PRO A 318 -4.01 -5.81 41.02
C PRO A 318 -4.83 -4.84 41.90
N ASN A 319 -4.16 -3.95 42.64
CA ASN A 319 -4.83 -3.07 43.59
C ASN A 319 -5.13 -1.68 43.03
N CYS A 320 -4.57 -1.30 41.89
CA CYS A 320 -4.73 0.04 41.36
C CYS A 320 -4.46 0.22 39.84
N GLN A 321 -4.43 -0.88 39.09
CA GLN A 321 -4.32 -0.82 37.61
C GLN A 321 -5.26 -1.79 36.90
N SER A 322 -5.48 -2.98 37.46
CA SER A 322 -6.27 -4.02 36.79
C SER A 322 -7.78 -3.76 36.85
N ASP A 323 -8.23 -2.92 37.76
CA ASP A 323 -9.61 -2.51 37.97
C ASP A 323 -9.93 -1.09 37.39
N ASP A 324 -8.92 -0.39 36.94
CA ASP A 324 -9.04 0.89 36.25
C ASP A 324 -9.91 0.81 35.00
N VAL A 325 -10.85 1.74 34.84
CA VAL A 325 -11.80 1.79 33.73
C VAL A 325 -11.80 3.17 33.06
N PHE A 326 -11.63 3.17 31.73
CA PHE A 326 -11.72 4.36 30.89
C PHE A 326 -12.96 4.27 30.00
N THR A 327 -13.96 5.11 30.22
CA THR A 327 -15.19 5.11 29.42
C THR A 327 -15.19 6.29 28.45
N PHE A 328 -15.24 5.99 27.16
CA PHE A 328 -15.37 6.99 26.10
C PHE A 328 -16.83 7.14 25.69
N THR A 329 -17.28 8.40 25.56
CA THR A 329 -18.66 8.72 25.22
C THR A 329 -18.79 9.31 23.80
N SER A 330 -19.99 9.26 23.22
CA SER A 330 -20.28 9.88 21.93
C SER A 330 -20.22 11.42 21.93
N THR A 331 -20.18 12.03 23.11
CA THR A 331 -20.05 13.49 23.32
C THR A 331 -18.59 13.91 23.56
N ASP A 332 -17.63 13.09 23.13
CA ASP A 332 -16.20 13.35 23.24
C ASP A 332 -15.70 13.60 24.68
N ARG A 333 -16.16 12.73 25.59
CA ARG A 333 -15.69 12.71 26.96
C ARG A 333 -15.03 11.36 27.27
N VAL A 334 -13.95 11.42 28.05
CA VAL A 334 -13.36 10.27 28.70
C VAL A 334 -13.61 10.37 30.19
N ILE A 335 -14.15 9.32 30.76
CA ILE A 335 -14.41 9.17 32.19
C ILE A 335 -13.46 8.07 32.67
N TYR A 336 -12.55 8.47 33.55
CA TYR A 336 -11.68 7.51 34.24
C TYR A 336 -12.26 7.23 35.62
N ASN A 337 -12.37 5.94 35.93
CA ASN A 337 -12.75 5.45 37.27
C ASN A 337 -11.61 4.53 37.77
N ALA A 338 -10.94 4.99 38.82
CA ALA A 338 -9.84 4.28 39.48
C ALA A 338 -10.32 3.14 40.40
N ASN A 339 -11.63 3.04 40.64
CA ASN A 339 -12.23 2.07 41.55
C ASN A 339 -11.53 1.96 42.94
N GLY A 340 -10.90 3.07 43.39
CA GLY A 340 -10.30 3.21 44.70
C GLY A 340 -8.91 3.84 44.68
N ALA A 341 -7.94 3.27 44.04
CA ALA A 341 -6.58 3.77 43.98
C ALA A 341 -6.12 3.97 42.50
N THR A 342 -5.20 4.88 42.28
CA THR A 342 -4.56 5.08 40.99
C THR A 342 -3.08 4.73 41.10
N PHE A 343 -2.52 4.05 40.11
CA PHE A 343 -1.08 3.81 40.02
C PHE A 343 -0.35 5.11 39.67
N ASN A 344 0.54 5.54 40.57
CA ASN A 344 1.38 6.72 40.35
C ASN A 344 2.59 6.36 39.46
N GLY A 345 2.89 7.18 38.47
CA GLY A 345 4.14 7.13 37.73
C GLY A 345 5.34 7.68 38.52
N GLY A 346 6.50 7.75 37.86
CA GLY A 346 7.76 8.08 38.50
C GLY A 346 7.86 9.49 39.12
N ASN A 347 6.97 10.40 38.76
CA ASN A 347 6.99 11.79 39.21
C ASN A 347 6.01 12.09 40.37
N ILE A 348 5.29 11.08 40.85
CA ILE A 348 4.25 11.24 41.89
C ILE A 348 4.52 10.28 43.03
N ALA A 349 4.67 10.83 44.24
CA ALA A 349 4.87 10.02 45.44
C ALA A 349 3.55 9.34 45.89
N PRO A 350 3.58 8.07 46.33
CA PRO A 350 4.70 7.14 46.21
C PRO A 350 4.96 6.71 44.78
N ASN A 351 6.21 6.84 44.32
CA ASN A 351 6.60 6.57 42.93
C ASN A 351 6.42 5.08 42.59
N TYR A 352 5.85 4.82 41.42
CA TYR A 352 5.58 3.44 40.91
C TYR A 352 4.82 2.57 41.93
N ASN A 353 3.80 3.16 42.55
CA ASN A 353 2.99 2.49 43.56
C ASN A 353 1.54 3.00 43.52
N CYS A 354 0.63 2.29 44.18
CA CYS A 354 -0.74 2.74 44.35
C CYS A 354 -0.82 4.01 45.19
N GLY A 355 -1.56 5.01 44.72
CA GLY A 355 -1.78 6.28 45.37
C GLY A 355 -3.27 6.57 45.61
N SER A 356 -3.60 7.84 45.82
CA SER A 356 -4.99 8.28 45.99
C SER A 356 -5.77 8.11 44.67
N ASP A 357 -7.07 7.98 44.80
CA ASP A 357 -8.03 8.03 43.69
C ASP A 357 -7.86 9.33 42.87
N ARG A 358 -7.68 9.17 41.57
CA ARG A 358 -7.54 10.26 40.59
C ARG A 358 -8.62 10.20 39.51
N SER A 359 -9.76 9.62 39.81
CA SER A 359 -10.89 9.55 38.90
C SER A 359 -11.25 10.94 38.36
N PHE A 360 -11.55 11.02 37.07
CA PHE A 360 -11.89 12.28 36.40
C PHE A 360 -12.93 12.08 35.29
N ASN A 361 -13.47 13.20 34.82
CA ASN A 361 -14.33 13.27 33.63
C ASN A 361 -13.88 14.48 32.81
N SER A 362 -13.24 14.23 31.67
CA SER A 362 -12.65 15.27 30.81
C SER A 362 -13.19 15.18 29.38
N GLY A 363 -13.27 16.33 28.70
CA GLY A 363 -13.44 16.39 27.26
C GLY A 363 -12.15 16.01 26.53
N PHE A 364 -12.27 15.56 25.28
CA PHE A 364 -11.14 15.36 24.37
C PHE A 364 -11.50 15.83 22.95
N THR A 365 -10.52 16.09 22.13
CA THR A 365 -10.72 16.23 20.67
C THR A 365 -10.34 14.94 19.97
N PHE A 366 -11.07 14.63 18.89
CA PHE A 366 -10.89 13.41 18.11
C PHE A 366 -10.67 13.76 16.64
N THR A 367 -9.50 13.45 16.11
CA THR A 367 -9.07 13.84 14.76
C THR A 367 -8.37 12.69 14.06
N ALA A 368 -8.21 12.79 12.73
CA ALA A 368 -7.32 11.89 12.01
C ALA A 368 -5.86 12.13 12.46
N THR A 369 -5.07 11.08 12.53
CA THR A 369 -3.62 11.21 12.75
C THR A 369 -2.97 11.85 11.53
N THR A 370 -2.12 12.84 11.74
CA THR A 370 -1.44 13.62 10.69
C THR A 370 0.08 13.62 10.90
N GLY A 371 0.84 14.19 9.97
CA GLY A 371 2.28 14.40 10.14
C GLY A 371 3.16 13.17 9.89
N GLY A 372 2.63 12.13 9.24
CA GLY A 372 3.42 10.94 8.86
C GLY A 372 3.76 10.00 10.02
N VAL A 373 3.17 10.22 11.21
CA VAL A 373 3.31 9.31 12.35
C VAL A 373 2.27 8.19 12.31
N ALA A 374 2.60 7.03 12.88
CA ALA A 374 1.68 5.90 12.93
C ALA A 374 0.43 6.21 13.76
N GLY A 375 -0.73 5.82 13.26
CA GLY A 375 -2.02 5.94 13.95
C GLY A 375 -3.20 6.08 13.00
N LEU A 376 -4.34 5.56 13.40
CA LEU A 376 -5.62 5.64 12.69
C LEU A 376 -6.35 6.95 13.04
N ALA A 377 -6.30 7.32 14.32
CA ALA A 377 -6.93 8.52 14.87
C ALA A 377 -6.15 9.03 16.08
N THR A 378 -6.35 10.28 16.42
CA THR A 378 -5.72 10.96 17.56
C THR A 378 -6.78 11.43 18.55
N ILE A 379 -6.57 11.09 19.82
CA ILE A 379 -7.29 11.61 20.98
C ILE A 379 -6.37 12.64 21.63
N GLN A 380 -6.80 13.88 21.71
CA GLN A 380 -6.08 14.95 22.42
C GLN A 380 -6.84 15.30 23.69
N LEU A 381 -6.24 15.05 24.83
CA LEU A 381 -6.72 15.51 26.13
C LEU A 381 -6.17 16.92 26.45
N PRO A 382 -6.79 17.66 27.38
CA PRO A 382 -6.18 18.86 27.93
C PRO A 382 -4.76 18.53 28.46
N PRO A 383 -3.77 19.41 28.24
CA PRO A 383 -2.38 19.19 28.66
C PRO A 383 -2.23 19.35 30.17
N ASN A 384 -2.71 18.39 30.93
CA ASN A 384 -2.69 18.43 32.40
C ASN A 384 -2.46 17.02 33.03
N PRO A 385 -1.43 16.27 32.63
CA PRO A 385 -1.01 15.13 33.42
C PRO A 385 -0.34 15.68 34.69
N PRO A 386 -0.44 14.99 35.83
CA PRO A 386 -1.00 13.67 36.04
C PRO A 386 -2.49 13.65 36.43
N THR A 387 -3.21 14.79 36.31
CA THR A 387 -4.61 14.89 36.73
C THR A 387 -5.55 14.31 35.67
N ILE A 388 -5.21 14.43 34.38
CA ILE A 388 -5.98 13.91 33.24
C ILE A 388 -5.01 13.11 32.37
N PHE A 389 -5.29 11.82 32.17
CA PHE A 389 -4.42 10.90 31.44
C PHE A 389 -5.22 9.69 30.91
N ILE A 390 -4.63 8.90 30.03
CA ILE A 390 -5.11 7.56 29.67
C ILE A 390 -3.97 6.57 29.90
N GLY A 391 -4.23 5.52 30.65
CA GLY A 391 -3.27 4.47 30.96
C GLY A 391 -2.49 4.72 32.23
N VAL A 392 -1.51 5.62 32.25
CA VAL A 392 -0.67 5.92 33.42
C VAL A 392 -0.48 7.44 33.60
N THR A 393 -0.09 7.84 34.82
CA THR A 393 -0.03 9.26 35.20
C THR A 393 1.17 10.03 34.68
N ASP A 394 2.22 9.34 34.22
CA ASP A 394 3.49 9.93 33.72
C ASP A 394 3.65 9.90 32.21
N VAL A 395 2.53 9.89 31.49
CA VAL A 395 2.50 10.06 30.03
C VAL A 395 3.10 11.40 29.59
N PRO A 396 3.53 11.55 28.32
CA PRO A 396 4.05 12.79 27.78
C PRO A 396 3.12 13.99 28.03
N ALA A 397 3.71 15.14 28.32
CA ALA A 397 3.00 16.35 28.77
C ALA A 397 1.99 16.91 27.76
N GLU A 398 2.19 16.63 26.48
CA GLU A 398 1.28 17.00 25.39
C GLU A 398 -0.09 16.32 25.52
N ASN A 399 -0.16 15.21 26.25
CA ASN A 399 -1.37 14.44 26.50
C ASN A 399 -2.10 13.99 25.21
N VAL A 400 -1.29 13.63 24.20
CA VAL A 400 -1.72 13.17 22.87
C VAL A 400 -1.67 11.65 22.84
N TYR A 401 -2.75 11.03 22.36
CA TYR A 401 -2.85 9.58 22.23
C TYR A 401 -3.26 9.22 20.80
N ARG A 402 -2.53 8.32 20.19
CA ARG A 402 -2.82 7.80 18.86
C ARG A 402 -3.39 6.38 18.97
N ILE A 403 -4.52 6.16 18.36
CA ILE A 403 -5.08 4.82 18.20
C ILE A 403 -4.30 4.15 17.08
N ILE A 404 -3.47 3.18 17.42
CA ILE A 404 -2.66 2.42 16.47
C ILE A 404 -3.52 1.32 15.83
N GLU A 405 -4.30 0.63 16.68
CA GLU A 405 -5.21 -0.44 16.27
C GLU A 405 -6.49 -0.33 17.11
N ILE A 406 -7.63 -0.67 16.51
CA ILE A 406 -8.89 -0.74 17.23
C ILE A 406 -9.83 -1.76 16.59
N SER A 407 -10.46 -2.54 17.43
CA SER A 407 -11.53 -3.48 17.09
C SER A 407 -12.67 -3.37 18.13
N PRO A 408 -13.80 -4.03 17.93
CA PRO A 408 -14.84 -4.03 18.94
C PRO A 408 -14.44 -4.52 20.33
N THR A 409 -13.36 -5.25 20.47
CA THR A 409 -12.93 -5.87 21.73
C THR A 409 -11.54 -5.47 22.20
N ARG A 410 -10.70 -4.89 21.36
CA ARG A 410 -9.30 -4.55 21.66
C ARG A 410 -8.91 -3.21 21.09
N MET A 411 -8.01 -2.50 21.77
CA MET A 411 -7.43 -1.26 21.29
C MET A 411 -5.96 -1.18 21.70
N LEU A 412 -5.11 -0.81 20.72
CA LEU A 412 -3.72 -0.44 20.94
C LEU A 412 -3.63 1.08 20.88
N LEU A 413 -3.30 1.70 22.00
CA LEU A 413 -3.19 3.15 22.14
C LEU A 413 -1.74 3.53 22.40
N ARG A 414 -1.23 4.56 21.76
CA ARG A 414 0.12 5.05 21.95
C ARG A 414 0.10 6.52 22.38
N ALA A 415 0.60 6.84 23.58
CA ALA A 415 0.79 8.20 24.04
C ALA A 415 2.10 8.76 23.49
N GLY A 416 2.06 10.02 23.05
CA GLY A 416 3.16 10.74 22.44
C GLY A 416 2.83 11.22 21.01
N ASN A 417 3.53 12.25 20.60
CA ASN A 417 3.30 12.95 19.32
C ASN A 417 4.15 12.43 18.15
N GLY A 418 4.84 11.31 18.33
CA GLY A 418 5.72 10.71 17.33
C GLY A 418 7.20 11.04 17.50
N SER A 419 7.57 11.78 18.53
CA SER A 419 8.97 12.07 18.90
C SER A 419 9.22 11.77 20.38
N GLY A 420 10.46 11.41 20.70
CA GLY A 420 10.87 11.13 22.08
C GLY A 420 10.32 9.84 22.65
N THR A 421 10.06 9.84 23.95
CA THR A 421 9.52 8.67 24.67
C THR A 421 8.04 8.51 24.39
N ILE A 422 7.64 7.28 24.06
CA ILE A 422 6.24 6.89 23.90
C ILE A 422 5.85 5.88 24.97
N PHE A 423 4.56 5.90 25.32
CA PHE A 423 3.93 4.85 26.12
C PHE A 423 2.93 4.14 25.22
N GLN A 424 2.92 2.82 25.24
CA GLN A 424 1.96 2.04 24.48
C GLN A 424 1.10 1.20 25.42
N PHE A 425 -0.19 1.22 25.19
CA PHE A 425 -1.21 0.63 26.03
C PHE A 425 -2.05 -0.39 25.26
N LYS A 426 -2.22 -1.58 25.79
CA LYS A 426 -3.17 -2.57 25.28
C LYS A 426 -4.42 -2.54 26.15
N PHE A 427 -5.53 -2.22 25.53
CA PHE A 427 -6.85 -2.19 26.17
C PHE A 427 -7.73 -3.31 25.65
N ILE A 428 -8.60 -3.80 26.52
CA ILE A 428 -9.73 -4.67 26.19
C ILE A 428 -11.03 -3.97 26.53
N ALA A 429 -12.09 -4.23 25.74
CA ALA A 429 -13.42 -3.74 26.03
C ALA A 429 -14.00 -4.48 27.26
N GLN A 430 -14.77 -3.73 28.06
CA GLN A 430 -15.50 -4.24 29.20
C GLN A 430 -16.96 -4.59 28.87
#